data_bcbeb10c1e2f521fd456c984714481a9
#
_entry.id   bcbeb10c1e2f521fd456c984714481a9
#
_cell.length_a   1.000
_cell.length_b   1.000
_cell.length_c   1.000
_cell.angle_alpha   90.00
_cell.angle_beta   90.00
_cell.angle_gamma   90.00
#
_symmetry.space_group_name_H-M   'P 1'
#
loop_
_entity.id
_entity.type
_entity.pdbx_description
1 polymer ?
#
loop_
_entity_poly.entity_id
_entity_poly.type
_entity_poly.pdbx_seq_one_letter_code
_entity_poly.pdbx_strand_id
1 'polypeptide(L)'
;MTEKDIKDVRVEDVYEIMIGKPALVYEDAILKDAVDAMIQNFISRKVYVIDKKGKLKGMISIETLLKQVGYRIGVRETGVVSFFKFLSGIFKENVSEFMQTPVTVTNNHKLLDALKKMVEYHLNDLPVVDEEGKIIGELNSLEILEHTKKIFNEK
;
A
#
# COMPACT_ATOMS: atom_id res chain seq x y z
N MET A 1 -15.82 20.20 -18.46
CA MET A 1 -14.56 19.46 -18.60
C MET A 1 -14.60 18.66 -19.90
N THR A 2 -13.64 18.82 -20.78
CA THR A 2 -13.58 18.12 -22.05
C THR A 2 -12.88 16.77 -21.87
N GLU A 3 -13.03 15.85 -22.85
CA GLU A 3 -12.25 14.58 -22.84
C GLU A 3 -10.73 14.81 -22.78
N LYS A 4 -10.27 15.96 -23.29
CA LYS A 4 -8.87 16.35 -23.27
C LYS A 4 -8.42 16.69 -21.84
N ASP A 5 -9.27 17.34 -21.06
CA ASP A 5 -8.97 17.72 -19.69
C ASP A 5 -8.86 16.47 -18.79
N ILE A 6 -9.71 15.45 -19.02
CA ILE A 6 -9.67 14.18 -18.28
C ILE A 6 -8.37 13.42 -18.54
N LYS A 7 -7.86 13.44 -19.78
CA LYS A 7 -6.59 12.80 -20.14
C LYS A 7 -5.36 13.43 -19.49
N ASP A 8 -5.48 14.66 -19.03
CA ASP A 8 -4.36 15.42 -18.45
C ASP A 8 -4.38 15.43 -16.92
N VAL A 9 -5.38 14.82 -16.28
CA VAL A 9 -5.41 14.66 -14.81
C VAL A 9 -4.20 13.87 -14.33
N ARG A 10 -3.53 14.39 -13.32
CA ARG A 10 -2.33 13.81 -12.72
C ARG A 10 -2.60 13.21 -11.36
N VAL A 11 -1.68 12.38 -10.91
CA VAL A 11 -1.73 11.76 -9.59
C VAL A 11 -1.86 12.82 -8.50
N GLU A 12 -1.11 13.93 -8.60
CA GLU A 12 -1.14 15.03 -7.63
C GLU A 12 -2.52 15.71 -7.48
N ASP A 13 -3.40 15.57 -8.46
CA ASP A 13 -4.74 16.16 -8.41
C ASP A 13 -5.72 15.32 -7.57
N VAL A 14 -5.36 14.09 -7.22
CA VAL A 14 -6.29 13.09 -6.71
C VAL A 14 -5.86 12.46 -5.38
N TYR A 15 -4.58 12.16 -5.18
CA TYR A 15 -4.16 11.44 -3.97
C TYR A 15 -4.33 12.27 -2.69
N GLU A 16 -4.44 11.59 -1.56
CA GLU A 16 -4.65 12.17 -0.22
C GLU A 16 -6.00 12.86 0.02
N ILE A 17 -6.97 12.69 -0.88
CA ILE A 17 -8.32 13.27 -0.69
C ILE A 17 -9.06 12.57 0.46
N MET A 18 -8.89 11.25 0.60
CA MET A 18 -9.65 10.42 1.55
C MET A 18 -8.79 9.76 2.61
N ILE A 19 -7.56 9.39 2.29
CA ILE A 19 -6.75 8.47 3.10
C ILE A 19 -5.74 9.21 3.97
N GLY A 20 -5.33 10.41 3.57
CA GLY A 20 -4.29 11.16 4.29
C GLY A 20 -2.92 10.49 4.18
N LYS A 21 -2.21 10.36 5.31
CA LYS A 21 -0.85 9.83 5.34
C LYS A 21 -0.83 8.31 5.26
N PRO A 22 0.07 7.71 4.44
CA PRO A 22 0.27 6.26 4.42
C PRO A 22 0.84 5.74 5.75
N ALA A 23 0.54 4.48 6.08
CA ALA A 23 1.16 3.80 7.21
C ALA A 23 2.62 3.46 6.88
N LEU A 24 3.55 3.82 7.77
CA LEU A 24 4.98 3.66 7.56
C LEU A 24 5.62 2.91 8.73
N VAL A 25 6.64 2.11 8.40
CA VAL A 25 7.60 1.54 9.38
C VAL A 25 9.00 1.62 8.82
N TYR A 26 10.00 1.61 9.70
CA TYR A 26 11.40 1.56 9.30
C TYR A 26 11.81 0.13 8.92
N GLU A 27 12.83 0.02 8.07
CA GLU A 27 13.33 -1.27 7.57
C GLU A 27 13.94 -2.18 8.65
N ASP A 28 14.28 -1.65 9.81
CA ASP A 28 14.73 -2.38 10.99
C ASP A 28 13.62 -2.77 11.98
N ALA A 29 12.38 -2.42 11.68
CA ALA A 29 11.21 -2.77 12.50
C ALA A 29 10.90 -4.28 12.44
N ILE A 30 10.15 -4.74 13.42
CA ILE A 30 9.60 -6.11 13.46
C ILE A 30 8.18 -6.13 12.87
N LEU A 31 7.71 -7.31 12.49
CA LEU A 31 6.38 -7.46 11.88
C LEU A 31 5.25 -6.95 12.77
N LYS A 32 5.37 -7.09 14.09
CA LYS A 32 4.39 -6.55 15.05
C LYS A 32 4.16 -5.05 14.83
N ASP A 33 5.23 -4.27 14.66
CA ASP A 33 5.14 -2.82 14.43
C ASP A 33 4.43 -2.51 13.11
N ALA A 34 4.68 -3.31 12.08
CA ALA A 34 3.99 -3.19 10.80
C ALA A 34 2.49 -3.47 10.91
N VAL A 35 2.11 -4.49 11.67
CA VAL A 35 0.69 -4.81 11.92
C VAL A 35 0.02 -3.70 12.73
N ASP A 36 0.67 -3.17 13.74
CA ASP A 36 0.16 -2.05 14.52
C ASP A 36 -0.07 -0.80 13.64
N ALA A 37 0.85 -0.51 12.71
CA ALA A 37 0.70 0.58 11.76
C ALA A 37 -0.45 0.35 10.78
N MET A 38 -0.66 -0.88 10.30
CA MET A 38 -1.82 -1.23 9.45
C MET A 38 -3.15 -1.04 10.19
N ILE A 39 -3.22 -1.41 11.47
CA ILE A 39 -4.43 -1.27 12.29
C ILE A 39 -4.79 0.21 12.44
N GLN A 40 -3.82 1.09 12.57
CA GLN A 40 -4.04 2.53 12.67
C GLN A 40 -4.52 3.15 11.34
N ASN A 41 -4.17 2.54 10.20
CA ASN A 41 -4.61 2.95 8.87
C ASN A 41 -5.27 1.79 8.13
N PHE A 42 -6.42 1.36 8.61
CA PHE A 42 -7.12 0.16 8.13
C PHE A 42 -7.76 0.30 6.74
N ILE A 43 -7.87 1.51 6.19
CA ILE A 43 -8.46 1.73 4.86
C ILE A 43 -7.59 1.11 3.78
N SER A 44 -6.30 1.37 3.82
CA SER A 44 -5.33 0.87 2.85
C SER A 44 -4.99 -0.61 3.07
N ARG A 45 -4.95 -1.06 4.32
CA ARG A 45 -4.52 -2.41 4.72
C ARG A 45 -3.11 -2.75 4.24
N LYS A 46 -2.26 -1.73 4.15
CA LYS A 46 -0.86 -1.80 3.75
C LYS A 46 -0.01 -0.99 4.70
N VAL A 47 1.26 -1.35 4.78
CA VAL A 47 2.29 -0.56 5.40
C VAL A 47 3.48 -0.48 4.44
N TYR A 48 4.09 0.68 4.37
CA TYR A 48 5.28 0.91 3.56
C TYR A 48 6.51 0.92 4.45
N VAL A 49 7.54 0.26 3.97
CA VAL A 49 8.84 0.14 4.66
C VAL A 49 9.78 1.18 4.08
N ILE A 50 10.33 2.01 4.94
CA ILE A 50 11.24 3.10 4.57
C ILE A 50 12.58 2.96 5.28
N ASP A 51 13.63 3.54 4.69
CA ASP A 51 14.90 3.75 5.37
C ASP A 51 14.88 5.01 6.24
N LYS A 52 15.97 5.28 6.93
CA LYS A 52 16.11 6.46 7.81
C LYS A 52 16.03 7.80 7.08
N LYS A 53 16.19 7.80 5.75
CA LYS A 53 16.06 8.99 4.91
C LYS A 53 14.64 9.17 4.35
N GLY A 54 13.72 8.26 4.68
CA GLY A 54 12.35 8.25 4.18
C GLY A 54 12.18 7.61 2.80
N LYS A 55 13.23 6.98 2.28
CA LYS A 55 13.20 6.33 0.98
C LYS A 55 12.42 5.03 1.05
N LEU A 56 11.52 4.81 0.10
CA LEU A 56 10.69 3.61 0.04
C LEU A 56 11.55 2.38 -0.31
N LYS A 57 11.51 1.37 0.55
CA LYS A 57 12.25 0.11 0.43
C LYS A 57 11.37 -1.08 0.10
N GLY A 58 10.16 -1.08 0.60
CA GLY A 58 9.25 -2.19 0.40
C GLY A 58 7.84 -1.86 0.86
N MET A 59 6.94 -2.83 0.69
CA MET A 59 5.59 -2.75 1.22
C MET A 59 5.13 -4.11 1.75
N ILE A 60 4.23 -4.10 2.70
CA ILE A 60 3.55 -5.28 3.22
C ILE A 60 2.06 -5.01 3.14
N SER A 61 1.32 -5.85 2.40
CA SER A 61 -0.14 -5.83 2.40
C SER A 61 -0.68 -6.96 3.26
N ILE A 62 -1.88 -6.77 3.82
CA ILE A 62 -2.54 -7.82 4.61
C ILE A 62 -2.74 -9.11 3.80
N GLU A 63 -3.06 -8.97 2.53
CA GLU A 63 -3.26 -10.11 1.64
C GLU A 63 -1.98 -10.94 1.47
N THR A 64 -0.86 -10.29 1.14
CA THR A 64 0.41 -10.98 0.96
C THR A 64 0.96 -11.52 2.26
N LEU A 65 0.75 -10.82 3.37
CA LEU A 65 1.12 -11.30 4.70
C LEU A 65 0.37 -12.59 5.05
N LEU A 66 -0.94 -12.65 4.83
CA LEU A 66 -1.73 -13.85 5.10
C LEU A 66 -1.31 -15.03 4.21
N LYS A 67 -0.99 -14.77 2.94
CA LYS A 67 -0.46 -15.80 2.03
C LYS A 67 0.88 -16.35 2.52
N GLN A 68 1.79 -15.50 2.94
CA GLN A 68 3.12 -15.91 3.45
C GLN A 68 3.00 -16.67 4.77
N VAL A 69 2.15 -16.22 5.68
CA VAL A 69 1.85 -16.92 6.92
C VAL A 69 1.25 -18.31 6.64
N GLY A 70 0.25 -18.38 5.78
CA GLY A 70 -0.38 -19.63 5.37
C GLY A 70 0.61 -20.61 4.74
N TYR A 71 1.50 -20.13 3.87
CA TYR A 71 2.53 -20.93 3.25
C TYR A 71 3.54 -21.50 4.27
N ARG A 72 3.97 -20.69 5.24
CA ARG A 72 4.93 -21.12 6.29
C ARG A 72 4.34 -22.13 7.26
N ILE A 73 3.05 -21.99 7.60
CA ILE A 73 2.34 -22.95 8.45
C ILE A 73 2.24 -24.31 7.75
N GLY A 74 2.14 -24.30 6.42
CA GLY A 74 1.85 -25.50 5.63
C GLY A 74 0.44 -26.03 5.90
N VAL A 75 0.09 -27.14 5.27
CA VAL A 75 -1.19 -27.84 5.44
C VAL A 75 -1.11 -28.77 6.68
N ARG A 76 -0.51 -28.32 7.78
CA ARG A 76 -0.47 -29.11 9.01
C ARG A 76 -1.76 -28.86 9.77
N GLU A 77 -2.44 -29.94 10.15
CA GLU A 77 -3.49 -29.89 11.17
C GLU A 77 -2.85 -29.53 12.52
N THR A 78 -2.65 -28.24 12.74
CA THR A 78 -2.15 -27.73 14.00
C THR A 78 -3.32 -27.26 14.85
N GLY A 79 -3.31 -27.62 16.14
CA GLY A 79 -4.30 -27.10 17.09
C GLY A 79 -4.21 -25.56 17.20
N VAL A 80 -5.29 -24.93 17.64
CA VAL A 80 -5.42 -23.47 17.78
C VAL A 80 -4.26 -22.86 18.58
N VAL A 81 -3.83 -23.50 19.66
CA VAL A 81 -2.72 -23.02 20.51
C VAL A 81 -1.40 -22.98 19.76
N SER A 82 -1.11 -24.01 18.95
CA SER A 82 0.11 -24.07 18.13
C SER A 82 0.10 -23.00 17.04
N PHE A 83 -1.05 -22.72 16.46
CA PHE A 83 -1.23 -21.65 15.48
C PHE A 83 -0.88 -20.27 16.09
N PHE A 84 -1.43 -19.94 17.27
CA PHE A 84 -1.14 -18.66 17.92
C PHE A 84 0.32 -18.53 18.38
N LYS A 85 0.93 -19.62 18.84
CA LYS A 85 2.37 -19.64 19.16
C LYS A 85 3.23 -19.36 17.92
N PHE A 86 2.86 -19.95 16.79
CA PHE A 86 3.51 -19.72 15.52
C PHE A 86 3.42 -18.26 15.06
N LEU A 87 2.22 -17.65 15.11
CA LEU A 87 2.02 -16.24 14.80
C LEU A 87 2.82 -15.34 15.74
N SER A 88 2.84 -15.64 17.02
CA SER A 88 3.64 -14.87 18.00
C SER A 88 5.14 -14.88 17.66
N GLY A 89 5.65 -15.99 17.13
CA GLY A 89 7.03 -16.08 16.63
C GLY A 89 7.27 -15.21 15.41
N ILE A 90 6.37 -15.23 14.44
CA ILE A 90 6.45 -14.43 13.20
C ILE A 90 6.45 -12.94 13.52
N PHE A 91 5.67 -12.47 14.49
CA PHE A 91 5.60 -11.07 14.88
C PHE A 91 6.92 -10.48 15.37
N LYS A 92 7.86 -11.33 15.80
CA LYS A 92 9.21 -10.92 16.23
C LYS A 92 10.22 -10.85 15.09
N GLU A 93 9.86 -11.35 13.90
CA GLU A 93 10.73 -11.33 12.73
C GLU A 93 10.82 -9.92 12.13
N ASN A 94 11.91 -9.63 11.43
CA ASN A 94 12.11 -8.35 10.76
C ASN A 94 11.14 -8.18 9.60
N VAL A 95 10.67 -6.96 9.38
CA VAL A 95 9.76 -6.62 8.27
C VAL A 95 10.31 -6.97 6.90
N SER A 96 11.63 -6.97 6.74
CA SER A 96 12.30 -7.33 5.48
C SER A 96 12.00 -8.75 5.00
N GLU A 97 11.66 -9.66 5.92
CA GLU A 97 11.27 -11.04 5.59
C GLU A 97 9.89 -11.13 4.92
N PHE A 98 9.07 -10.09 5.03
CA PHE A 98 7.68 -10.08 4.55
C PHE A 98 7.42 -9.03 3.47
N MET A 99 8.31 -8.06 3.29
CA MET A 99 8.09 -6.97 2.34
C MET A 99 8.29 -7.42 0.90
N GLN A 100 7.56 -6.75 0.03
CA GLN A 100 7.64 -6.89 -1.42
C GLN A 100 8.12 -5.58 -2.04
N THR A 101 8.68 -5.66 -3.25
CA THR A 101 9.01 -4.48 -4.04
C THR A 101 7.72 -3.78 -4.46
N PRO A 102 7.52 -2.50 -4.08
CA PRO A 102 6.31 -1.78 -4.43
C PRO A 102 6.31 -1.31 -5.88
N VAL A 103 5.13 -1.26 -6.47
CA VAL A 103 4.88 -0.52 -7.71
C VAL A 103 4.56 0.91 -7.34
N THR A 104 5.33 1.88 -7.83
CA THR A 104 5.24 3.28 -7.45
C THR A 104 4.70 4.17 -8.56
N VAL A 105 4.17 5.33 -8.18
CA VAL A 105 3.87 6.43 -9.06
C VAL A 105 4.46 7.72 -8.49
N THR A 106 4.59 8.73 -9.33
CA THR A 106 5.00 10.08 -8.92
C THR A 106 3.84 11.06 -9.11
N ASN A 107 3.95 12.25 -8.52
CA ASN A 107 2.97 13.33 -8.70
C ASN A 107 2.67 13.64 -10.16
N ASN A 108 3.69 13.58 -11.00
CA ASN A 108 3.60 13.95 -12.42
C ASN A 108 3.02 12.86 -13.33
N HIS A 109 2.89 11.61 -12.85
CA HIS A 109 2.26 10.56 -13.63
C HIS A 109 0.81 10.94 -13.94
N LYS A 110 0.37 10.62 -15.15
CA LYS A 110 -1.04 10.75 -15.51
C LYS A 110 -1.87 9.74 -14.70
N LEU A 111 -3.03 10.17 -14.28
CA LEU A 111 -3.93 9.30 -13.51
C LEU A 111 -4.29 8.03 -14.27
N LEU A 112 -4.44 8.12 -15.60
CA LEU A 112 -4.70 6.97 -16.47
C LEU A 112 -3.57 5.93 -16.42
N ASP A 113 -2.31 6.38 -16.35
CA ASP A 113 -1.17 5.47 -16.26
C ASP A 113 -1.12 4.78 -14.91
N ALA A 114 -1.45 5.50 -13.83
CA ALA A 114 -1.59 4.91 -12.50
C ALA A 114 -2.70 3.85 -12.46
N LEU A 115 -3.86 4.14 -13.07
CA LEU A 115 -4.96 3.20 -13.16
C LEU A 115 -4.57 1.93 -13.96
N LYS A 116 -3.84 2.07 -15.06
CA LYS A 116 -3.31 0.94 -15.83
C LYS A 116 -2.39 0.06 -14.97
N LYS A 117 -1.51 0.66 -14.17
CA LYS A 117 -0.67 -0.09 -13.23
C LYS A 117 -1.50 -0.84 -12.19
N MET A 118 -2.54 -0.22 -11.62
CA MET A 118 -3.44 -0.89 -10.68
C MET A 118 -4.10 -2.12 -11.30
N VAL A 119 -4.58 -2.02 -12.54
CA VAL A 119 -5.20 -3.13 -13.26
C VAL A 119 -4.18 -4.22 -13.60
N GLU A 120 -3.03 -3.85 -14.15
CA GLU A 120 -1.98 -4.78 -14.57
C GLU A 120 -1.42 -5.60 -13.40
N TYR A 121 -1.18 -4.96 -12.26
CA TYR A 121 -0.58 -5.58 -11.08
C TYR A 121 -1.61 -6.02 -10.02
N HIS A 122 -2.91 -5.90 -10.32
CA HIS A 122 -4.00 -6.24 -9.38
C HIS A 122 -3.89 -5.51 -8.03
N LEU A 123 -3.64 -4.21 -8.08
CA LEU A 123 -3.43 -3.35 -6.90
C LEU A 123 -4.59 -2.38 -6.72
N ASN A 124 -4.97 -2.14 -5.47
CA ASN A 124 -5.98 -1.15 -5.10
C ASN A 124 -5.36 0.20 -4.68
N ASP A 125 -4.08 0.20 -4.38
CA ASP A 125 -3.34 1.35 -3.89
C ASP A 125 -1.94 1.38 -4.48
N LEU A 126 -1.43 2.59 -4.72
CA LEU A 126 -0.07 2.80 -5.17
C LEU A 126 0.61 3.85 -4.29
N PRO A 127 1.82 3.59 -3.77
CA PRO A 127 2.59 4.62 -3.09
C PRO A 127 3.03 5.69 -4.09
N VAL A 128 2.89 6.94 -3.66
CA VAL A 128 3.37 8.11 -4.41
C VAL A 128 4.73 8.49 -3.86
N VAL A 129 5.72 8.55 -4.72
CA VAL A 129 7.10 8.91 -4.35
C VAL A 129 7.56 10.17 -5.07
N ASP A 130 8.51 10.87 -4.47
CA ASP A 130 9.19 12.00 -5.09
C ASP A 130 10.36 11.54 -5.99
N GLU A 131 11.10 12.49 -6.57
CA GLU A 131 12.23 12.20 -7.45
C GLU A 131 13.39 11.49 -6.76
N GLU A 132 13.49 11.60 -5.43
CA GLU A 132 14.51 10.91 -4.62
C GLU A 132 14.05 9.51 -4.17
N GLY A 133 12.83 9.11 -4.51
CA GLY A 133 12.23 7.84 -4.09
C GLY A 133 11.68 7.84 -2.67
N LYS A 134 11.53 9.01 -2.05
CA LYS A 134 10.87 9.15 -0.75
C LYS A 134 9.36 9.07 -0.92
N ILE A 135 8.71 8.32 -0.04
CA ILE A 135 7.24 8.25 -0.06
C ILE A 135 6.64 9.57 0.44
N ILE A 136 5.72 10.12 -0.35
CA ILE A 136 5.03 11.38 -0.06
C ILE A 136 3.52 11.22 0.07
N GLY A 137 2.96 10.08 -0.31
CA GLY A 137 1.54 9.81 -0.20
C GLY A 137 1.16 8.44 -0.71
N GLU A 138 -0.14 8.20 -0.79
CA GLU A 138 -0.71 6.98 -1.35
C GLU A 138 -1.92 7.34 -2.22
N LEU A 139 -1.97 6.78 -3.42
CA LEU A 139 -3.12 6.87 -4.31
C LEU A 139 -3.98 5.61 -4.16
N ASN A 140 -5.21 5.77 -3.71
CA ASN A 140 -6.17 4.69 -3.54
C ASN A 140 -7.19 4.69 -4.69
N SER A 141 -7.62 3.52 -5.11
CA SER A 141 -8.63 3.38 -6.18
C SER A 141 -9.97 4.06 -5.84
N LEU A 142 -10.35 4.11 -4.55
CA LEU A 142 -11.54 4.85 -4.12
C LEU A 142 -11.42 6.35 -4.37
N GLU A 143 -10.22 6.93 -4.22
CA GLU A 143 -9.96 8.34 -4.53
C GLU A 143 -10.15 8.63 -6.02
N ILE A 144 -9.72 7.71 -6.88
CA ILE A 144 -9.94 7.81 -8.33
C ILE A 144 -11.45 7.78 -8.66
N LEU A 145 -12.17 6.84 -8.05
CA LEU A 145 -13.62 6.72 -8.25
C LEU A 145 -14.38 7.95 -7.73
N GLU A 146 -14.00 8.47 -6.58
CA GLU A 146 -14.61 9.68 -6.01
C GLU A 146 -14.33 10.92 -6.88
N HIS A 147 -13.11 11.07 -7.37
CA HIS A 147 -12.75 12.14 -8.30
C HIS A 147 -13.56 12.04 -9.60
N THR A 148 -13.66 10.84 -10.18
CA THR A 148 -14.46 10.58 -11.38
C THR A 148 -15.93 10.92 -11.17
N LYS A 149 -16.49 10.51 -10.05
CA LYS A 149 -17.89 10.81 -9.67
C LYS A 149 -18.15 12.32 -9.63
N LYS A 150 -17.25 13.10 -9.04
CA LYS A 150 -17.35 14.56 -8.98
C LYS A 150 -17.37 15.18 -10.39
N ILE A 151 -16.46 14.75 -11.27
CA ILE A 151 -16.40 15.24 -12.65
C ILE A 151 -17.69 15.03 -13.42
N PHE A 152 -18.37 13.90 -13.24
CA PHE A 152 -19.58 13.55 -13.98
C PHE A 152 -20.88 14.01 -13.32
N ASN A 153 -20.86 14.37 -12.03
CA ASN A 153 -22.03 14.88 -11.33
C ASN A 153 -22.20 16.41 -11.42
N GLU A 154 -21.22 17.13 -11.94
CA GLU A 154 -21.28 18.59 -12.17
C GLU A 154 -21.98 18.97 -13.50
N LYS A 155 -22.80 18.07 -14.04
CA LYS A 155 -23.64 18.33 -15.22
C LYS A 155 -25.07 18.63 -14.85
#